data_b7729b640ce1af9eb1fb9f4c4287f822
#
_entry.id   b7729b640ce1af9eb1fb9f4c4287f822
#
_cell.length_a   1.000
_cell.length_b   1.000
_cell.length_c   1.000
_cell.angle_alpha   90.00
_cell.angle_beta   90.00
_cell.angle_gamma   90.00
#
_symmetry.space_group_name_H-M   'P 1'
#
loop_
_entity.id
_entity.type
_entity.pdbx_description
1 polymer ?
#
loop_
_entity_poly.entity_id
_entity_poly.type
_entity_poly.pdbx_seq_one_letter_code
_entity_poly.pdbx_strand_id
1 'polypeptide(L)'
;MRNVLSVILGGGKGTRLFPLTQYRSKPAVPLAGKYRIIDIPISNCLNSGMNRIYLLTQFNSVSLHRHIRQTYRFDRFDGGFVEILAAQQTMEGETWYQGTADAVRKNLNNLRDKNIDYYLILSGDQLYRMDYRELLETHQKTGADVTIAAIPVTREAARGFGIMRVDDSGRVLGFLEKPQTDKEIDELVRTDPAWIDARGIESKGRDCLGNMGIYLFNRDVLIDLLMKSDYQDFGKEVFPMSIRTHNVQAHLFDGYWEDIGTVRSFYEANLELTRPDAPFKLENQEAPVFTHARFLPPTRLDGVHVKSSLISDGCVIGEGAVIENSVVGHRCKIGKNVRISNSILMGADFYQSAEELAE
;
A
#
# COMPACT_ATOMS: atom_id res chain seq x y z
N MET A 1 7.78 -19.11 6.11
CA MET A 1 6.63 -19.17 5.19
C MET A 1 7.06 -19.18 3.73
N ARG A 2 7.85 -20.19 3.34
CA ARG A 2 8.41 -20.29 1.97
C ARG A 2 7.38 -20.65 0.90
N ASN A 3 6.19 -21.09 1.28
CA ASN A 3 5.10 -21.50 0.40
C ASN A 3 4.09 -20.37 0.07
N VAL A 4 4.35 -19.15 0.53
CA VAL A 4 3.57 -17.95 0.16
C VAL A 4 4.39 -17.09 -0.80
N LEU A 5 3.79 -16.69 -1.91
CA LEU A 5 4.33 -15.75 -2.88
C LEU A 5 3.52 -14.46 -2.83
N SER A 6 4.17 -13.37 -2.47
CA SER A 6 3.53 -12.05 -2.42
C SER A 6 3.64 -11.35 -3.77
N VAL A 7 2.54 -10.77 -4.24
CA VAL A 7 2.46 -9.99 -5.48
C VAL A 7 1.93 -8.60 -5.16
N ILE A 8 2.78 -7.60 -5.27
CA ILE A 8 2.41 -6.21 -4.97
C ILE A 8 2.08 -5.47 -6.27
N LEU A 9 0.91 -4.87 -6.32
CA LEU A 9 0.38 -4.17 -7.48
C LEU A 9 0.79 -2.69 -7.44
N GLY A 10 1.77 -2.32 -8.27
CA GLY A 10 2.33 -0.97 -8.32
C GLY A 10 2.16 -0.25 -9.67
N GLY A 11 1.24 -0.72 -10.52
CA GLY A 11 1.14 -0.32 -11.93
C GLY A 11 0.22 0.87 -12.26
N GLY A 12 -0.49 1.46 -11.29
CA GLY A 12 -1.44 2.54 -11.54
C GLY A 12 -0.79 3.85 -12.01
N LYS A 13 -1.50 4.64 -12.84
CA LYS A 13 -1.02 5.95 -13.37
C LYS A 13 -0.79 7.00 -12.26
N GLY A 14 -1.49 6.90 -11.13
CA GLY A 14 -1.34 7.83 -10.00
C GLY A 14 -1.77 9.28 -10.30
N THR A 15 -2.69 9.48 -11.24
CA THR A 15 -3.11 10.83 -11.68
C THR A 15 -3.67 11.69 -10.56
N ARG A 16 -4.35 11.09 -9.58
CA ARG A 16 -4.89 11.81 -8.41
C ARG A 16 -3.82 12.35 -7.44
N LEU A 17 -2.58 11.84 -7.57
CA LEU A 17 -1.41 12.32 -6.81
C LEU A 17 -0.52 13.29 -7.61
N PHE A 18 -0.91 13.68 -8.83
CA PHE A 18 -0.17 14.72 -9.56
C PHE A 18 -0.17 16.04 -8.75
N PRO A 19 0.97 16.76 -8.64
CA PRO A 19 2.23 16.58 -9.38
C PRO A 19 3.26 15.61 -8.75
N LEU A 20 2.99 14.98 -7.61
CA LEU A 20 3.94 14.10 -6.92
C LEU A 20 4.37 12.89 -7.78
N THR A 21 3.51 12.49 -8.72
CA THR A 21 3.70 11.36 -9.66
C THR A 21 4.22 11.78 -11.03
N GLN A 22 4.60 13.05 -11.22
CA GLN A 22 5.07 13.54 -12.52
C GLN A 22 6.24 12.75 -13.10
N TYR A 23 7.23 12.42 -12.26
CA TYR A 23 8.47 11.74 -12.65
C TYR A 23 8.66 10.36 -11.99
N ARG A 24 7.65 9.85 -11.29
CA ARG A 24 7.71 8.59 -10.57
C ARG A 24 6.34 7.93 -10.43
N SER A 25 6.33 6.61 -10.32
CA SER A 25 5.10 5.86 -10.02
C SER A 25 4.58 6.18 -8.61
N LYS A 26 3.29 6.00 -8.36
CA LYS A 26 2.66 6.22 -7.05
C LYS A 26 3.40 5.49 -5.91
N PRO A 27 3.75 4.19 -6.02
CA PRO A 27 4.50 3.48 -4.97
C PRO A 27 5.87 4.07 -4.66
N ALA A 28 6.49 4.79 -5.61
CA ALA A 28 7.80 5.43 -5.44
C ALA A 28 7.72 6.83 -4.82
N VAL A 29 6.53 7.36 -4.52
CA VAL A 29 6.39 8.67 -3.86
C VAL A 29 6.98 8.61 -2.46
N PRO A 30 7.82 9.59 -2.05
CA PRO A 30 8.40 9.63 -0.71
C PRO A 30 7.33 9.80 0.37
N LEU A 31 7.32 8.93 1.38
CA LEU A 31 6.51 9.02 2.58
C LEU A 31 7.37 9.49 3.76
N ALA A 32 6.85 10.37 4.59
CA ALA A 32 7.57 10.97 5.73
C ALA A 32 8.94 11.57 5.34
N GLY A 33 9.06 12.01 4.08
CA GLY A 33 10.29 12.55 3.50
C GLY A 33 11.43 11.55 3.29
N LYS A 34 11.42 10.38 3.91
CA LYS A 34 12.51 9.41 3.93
C LYS A 34 12.18 8.08 3.26
N TYR A 35 11.02 7.52 3.55
CA TYR A 35 10.53 6.25 3.03
C TYR A 35 9.95 6.40 1.62
N ARG A 36 9.53 5.29 1.03
CA ARG A 36 8.64 5.23 -0.13
C ARG A 36 7.35 4.53 0.28
N ILE A 37 6.23 4.84 -0.35
CA ILE A 37 4.94 4.19 -0.02
C ILE A 37 5.09 2.66 -0.16
N ILE A 38 5.81 2.18 -1.16
CA ILE A 38 6.05 0.76 -1.41
C ILE A 38 6.79 0.05 -0.26
N ASP A 39 7.54 0.78 0.55
CA ASP A 39 8.28 0.18 1.67
C ASP A 39 7.32 -0.39 2.72
N ILE A 40 6.09 0.09 2.79
CA ILE A 40 5.06 -0.37 3.73
C ILE A 40 4.67 -1.84 3.45
N PRO A 41 4.07 -2.20 2.29
CA PRO A 41 3.68 -3.59 2.05
C PRO A 41 4.88 -4.54 1.97
N ILE A 42 6.03 -4.10 1.46
CA ILE A 42 7.23 -4.94 1.45
C ILE A 42 7.69 -5.23 2.88
N SER A 43 7.74 -4.22 3.76
CA SER A 43 8.14 -4.41 5.15
C SER A 43 7.17 -5.31 5.92
N ASN A 44 5.86 -5.17 5.68
CA ASN A 44 4.86 -6.07 6.27
C ASN A 44 5.08 -7.53 5.81
N CYS A 45 5.41 -7.77 4.53
CA CYS A 45 5.78 -9.11 4.04
C CYS A 45 7.01 -9.65 4.76
N LEU A 46 8.09 -8.87 4.83
CA LEU A 46 9.35 -9.27 5.45
C LEU A 46 9.18 -9.56 6.95
N ASN A 47 8.47 -8.69 7.68
CA ASN A 47 8.17 -8.87 9.10
C ASN A 47 7.27 -10.10 9.36
N SER A 48 6.44 -10.49 8.38
CA SER A 48 5.62 -11.70 8.41
C SER A 48 6.39 -12.97 7.97
N GLY A 49 7.68 -12.86 7.62
CA GLY A 49 8.48 -13.97 7.11
C GLY A 49 8.13 -14.42 5.69
N MET A 50 7.44 -13.57 4.92
CA MET A 50 7.07 -13.79 3.52
C MET A 50 8.04 -13.02 2.62
N ASN A 51 9.20 -13.61 2.36
CA ASN A 51 10.34 -12.97 1.71
C ASN A 51 10.46 -13.24 0.20
N ARG A 52 9.43 -13.80 -0.44
CA ARG A 52 9.35 -14.00 -1.90
C ARG A 52 8.31 -13.03 -2.45
N ILE A 53 8.77 -11.95 -3.08
CA ILE A 53 7.92 -10.81 -3.43
C ILE A 53 8.16 -10.41 -4.87
N TYR A 54 7.09 -10.42 -5.69
CA TYR A 54 7.06 -9.77 -6.98
C TYR A 54 6.32 -8.43 -6.91
N LEU A 55 6.85 -7.44 -7.59
CA LEU A 55 6.26 -6.10 -7.72
C LEU A 55 5.90 -5.84 -9.18
N LEU A 56 4.60 -5.75 -9.48
CA LEU A 56 4.10 -5.50 -10.83
C LEU A 56 4.03 -3.99 -11.11
N THR A 57 4.70 -3.53 -12.17
CA THR A 57 4.80 -2.10 -12.52
C THR A 57 4.59 -1.84 -13.99
N GLN A 58 4.16 -0.63 -14.36
CA GLN A 58 4.11 -0.20 -15.75
C GLN A 58 4.37 1.28 -16.00
N PHE A 59 3.97 2.21 -15.12
CA PHE A 59 4.16 3.65 -15.32
C PHE A 59 5.31 4.20 -14.49
N ASN A 60 6.13 5.08 -15.07
CA ASN A 60 7.19 5.85 -14.41
C ASN A 60 8.02 5.01 -13.40
N SER A 61 8.38 3.78 -13.78
CA SER A 61 8.90 2.78 -12.85
C SER A 61 10.41 2.91 -12.56
N VAL A 62 11.18 3.72 -13.28
CA VAL A 62 12.64 3.82 -13.14
C VAL A 62 13.08 4.16 -11.71
N SER A 63 12.44 5.16 -11.09
CA SER A 63 12.72 5.55 -9.70
C SER A 63 12.42 4.42 -8.72
N LEU A 64 11.33 3.67 -8.96
CA LEU A 64 10.94 2.51 -8.18
C LEU A 64 11.95 1.36 -8.32
N HIS A 65 12.37 1.02 -9.55
CA HIS A 65 13.39 0.00 -9.82
C HIS A 65 14.70 0.30 -9.08
N ARG A 66 15.16 1.56 -9.15
CA ARG A 66 16.37 1.99 -8.45
C ARG A 66 16.24 1.81 -6.94
N HIS A 67 15.10 2.23 -6.36
CA HIS A 67 14.83 2.10 -4.93
C HIS A 67 14.83 0.64 -4.48
N ILE A 68 14.07 -0.22 -5.13
CA ILE A 68 13.98 -1.65 -4.79
C ILE A 68 15.35 -2.33 -4.84
N ARG A 69 16.10 -2.12 -5.93
CA ARG A 69 17.42 -2.72 -6.11
C ARG A 69 18.44 -2.27 -5.07
N GLN A 70 18.35 -1.02 -4.60
CA GLN A 70 19.26 -0.46 -3.60
C GLN A 70 18.88 -0.82 -2.17
N THR A 71 17.60 -1.09 -1.92
CA THR A 71 17.06 -1.29 -0.56
C THR A 71 17.05 -2.77 -0.17
N TYR A 72 16.45 -3.61 -0.99
CA TYR A 72 16.15 -4.99 -0.63
C TYR A 72 17.15 -5.95 -1.26
N ARG A 73 18.04 -6.48 -0.41
CA ARG A 73 19.06 -7.45 -0.81
C ARG A 73 18.98 -8.66 0.10
N PHE A 74 18.92 -9.83 -0.49
CA PHE A 74 18.86 -11.11 0.20
C PHE A 74 20.19 -11.85 0.04
N ASP A 75 20.48 -12.72 1.00
CA ASP A 75 21.55 -13.69 0.85
C ASP A 75 21.20 -14.69 -0.28
N ARG A 76 22.23 -15.10 -1.02
CA ARG A 76 22.05 -16.00 -2.19
C ARG A 76 21.45 -17.35 -1.83
N PHE A 77 21.56 -17.77 -0.58
CA PHE A 77 21.13 -19.08 -0.10
C PHE A 77 19.77 -19.07 0.59
N ASP A 78 19.23 -17.90 0.94
CA ASP A 78 17.94 -17.75 1.62
C ASP A 78 16.74 -18.05 0.73
N GLY A 79 16.91 -17.91 -0.58
CA GLY A 79 15.83 -18.05 -1.57
C GLY A 79 14.76 -16.95 -1.48
N GLY A 80 15.01 -15.88 -0.71
CA GLY A 80 14.18 -14.68 -0.68
C GLY A 80 14.56 -13.71 -1.81
N PHE A 81 13.58 -12.93 -2.26
CA PHE A 81 13.77 -11.91 -3.27
C PHE A 81 12.69 -10.83 -3.22
N VAL A 82 13.02 -9.63 -3.71
CA VAL A 82 12.07 -8.61 -4.15
C VAL A 82 12.42 -8.27 -5.59
N GLU A 83 11.60 -8.77 -6.52
CA GLU A 83 11.83 -8.61 -7.96
C GLU A 83 10.70 -7.82 -8.62
N ILE A 84 11.07 -7.06 -9.64
CA ILE A 84 10.12 -6.25 -10.39
C ILE A 84 9.79 -6.94 -11.71
N LEU A 85 8.49 -7.15 -11.92
CA LEU A 85 7.92 -7.55 -13.19
C LEU A 85 7.26 -6.34 -13.86
N ALA A 86 7.95 -5.72 -14.79
CA ALA A 86 7.42 -4.61 -15.56
C ALA A 86 6.50 -5.13 -16.68
N ALA A 87 5.52 -4.33 -17.08
CA ALA A 87 4.74 -4.62 -18.28
C ALA A 87 5.67 -4.76 -19.48
N GLN A 88 5.50 -5.83 -20.25
CA GLN A 88 6.35 -6.17 -21.38
C GLN A 88 5.53 -6.16 -22.66
N GLN A 89 6.14 -5.71 -23.73
CA GLN A 89 5.68 -6.01 -25.09
C GLN A 89 6.12 -7.42 -25.45
N THR A 90 5.20 -8.24 -25.91
CA THR A 90 5.47 -9.62 -26.34
C THR A 90 5.06 -9.79 -27.78
N MET A 91 5.49 -10.89 -28.42
CA MET A 91 5.05 -11.23 -29.77
C MET A 91 3.53 -11.43 -29.89
N GLU A 92 2.85 -11.66 -28.75
CA GLU A 92 1.39 -11.86 -28.68
C GLU A 92 0.59 -10.55 -28.51
N GLY A 93 1.26 -9.41 -28.27
CA GLY A 93 0.61 -8.10 -28.17
C GLY A 93 1.41 -7.04 -27.44
N GLU A 94 1.10 -5.78 -27.76
CA GLU A 94 1.73 -4.57 -27.20
C GLU A 94 0.88 -3.91 -26.10
N THR A 95 0.06 -4.68 -25.37
CA THR A 95 -0.92 -4.10 -24.46
C THR A 95 -0.40 -3.92 -23.06
N TRP A 96 -0.55 -2.70 -22.54
CA TRP A 96 -0.38 -2.38 -21.12
C TRP A 96 -1.37 -3.17 -20.25
N TYR A 97 -1.08 -3.32 -18.95
CA TYR A 97 -2.05 -3.90 -18.01
C TYR A 97 -3.35 -3.09 -18.02
N GLN A 98 -4.45 -3.78 -18.27
CA GLN A 98 -5.78 -3.15 -18.33
C GLN A 98 -6.42 -3.00 -16.94
N GLY A 99 -5.88 -3.70 -15.94
CA GLY A 99 -6.34 -3.67 -14.56
C GLY A 99 -5.48 -4.53 -13.66
N THR A 100 -5.90 -4.65 -12.43
CA THR A 100 -5.16 -5.35 -11.37
C THR A 100 -5.08 -6.86 -11.60
N ALA A 101 -6.16 -7.50 -12.03
CA ALA A 101 -6.20 -8.93 -12.34
C ALA A 101 -5.48 -9.25 -13.65
N ASP A 102 -5.61 -8.39 -14.66
CA ASP A 102 -4.88 -8.51 -15.93
C ASP A 102 -3.36 -8.45 -15.73
N ALA A 103 -2.90 -7.59 -14.83
CA ALA A 103 -1.47 -7.52 -14.48
C ALA A 103 -0.94 -8.85 -13.93
N VAL A 104 -1.69 -9.50 -13.05
CA VAL A 104 -1.31 -10.81 -12.49
C VAL A 104 -1.39 -11.89 -13.58
N ARG A 105 -2.47 -11.93 -14.36
CA ARG A 105 -2.67 -12.89 -15.45
C ARG A 105 -1.51 -12.88 -16.46
N LYS A 106 -1.10 -11.70 -16.94
CA LYS A 106 0.02 -11.55 -17.89
C LYS A 106 1.36 -12.00 -17.34
N ASN A 107 1.49 -12.08 -16.02
CA ASN A 107 2.70 -12.54 -15.36
C ASN A 107 2.61 -13.97 -14.80
N LEU A 108 1.53 -14.72 -15.05
CA LEU A 108 1.34 -16.07 -14.50
C LEU A 108 2.51 -17.01 -14.80
N ASN A 109 3.16 -16.89 -15.95
CA ASN A 109 4.32 -17.72 -16.30
C ASN A 109 5.50 -17.52 -15.34
N ASN A 110 5.68 -16.30 -14.82
CA ASN A 110 6.70 -15.98 -13.83
C ASN A 110 6.27 -16.34 -12.40
N LEU A 111 4.97 -16.40 -12.15
CA LEU A 111 4.39 -16.65 -10.83
C LEU A 111 4.21 -18.15 -10.55
N ARG A 112 4.14 -19.01 -11.57
CA ARG A 112 3.92 -20.45 -11.42
C ARG A 112 5.15 -21.13 -10.82
N ASP A 113 5.09 -21.42 -9.53
CA ASP A 113 6.05 -22.26 -8.82
C ASP A 113 5.28 -23.36 -8.05
N LYS A 114 5.66 -24.61 -8.26
CA LYS A 114 5.01 -25.77 -7.63
C LYS A 114 5.17 -25.81 -6.10
N ASN A 115 6.14 -25.08 -5.57
CA ASN A 115 6.40 -24.98 -4.15
C ASN A 115 5.56 -23.89 -3.45
N ILE A 116 4.75 -23.17 -4.20
CA ILE A 116 3.84 -22.14 -3.69
C ILE A 116 2.46 -22.75 -3.50
N ASP A 117 1.90 -22.59 -2.31
CA ASP A 117 0.54 -22.99 -1.97
C ASP A 117 -0.42 -21.78 -2.01
N TYR A 118 0.10 -20.59 -1.68
CA TYR A 118 -0.71 -19.38 -1.53
C TYR A 118 -0.12 -18.18 -2.27
N TYR A 119 -0.99 -17.37 -2.86
CA TYR A 119 -0.66 -16.06 -3.40
C TYR A 119 -1.24 -14.96 -2.52
N LEU A 120 -0.37 -14.09 -2.02
CA LEU A 120 -0.75 -12.88 -1.30
C LEU A 120 -0.70 -11.69 -2.26
N ILE A 121 -1.87 -11.18 -2.64
CA ILE A 121 -2.02 -10.04 -3.55
C ILE A 121 -2.21 -8.77 -2.72
N LEU A 122 -1.37 -7.77 -2.96
CA LEU A 122 -1.31 -6.54 -2.18
C LEU A 122 -1.39 -5.29 -3.06
N SER A 123 -2.04 -4.25 -2.57
CA SER A 123 -1.92 -2.91 -3.13
C SER A 123 -0.60 -2.26 -2.69
N GLY A 124 0.08 -1.56 -3.62
CA GLY A 124 1.38 -0.93 -3.39
C GLY A 124 1.32 0.54 -2.94
N ASP A 125 0.15 1.02 -2.47
CA ASP A 125 -0.14 2.44 -2.32
C ASP A 125 -0.87 2.82 -1.02
N GLN A 126 -0.77 1.98 0.02
CA GLN A 126 -1.47 2.12 1.28
C GLN A 126 -0.49 2.24 2.46
N LEU A 127 -0.92 2.92 3.52
CA LEU A 127 -0.19 3.06 4.78
C LEU A 127 -0.88 2.27 5.88
N TYR A 128 -0.24 1.19 6.34
CA TYR A 128 -0.75 0.31 7.40
C TYR A 128 0.38 -0.58 7.94
N ARG A 129 0.16 -1.21 9.07
CA ARG A 129 1.02 -2.29 9.58
C ARG A 129 0.16 -3.51 9.86
N MET A 130 0.49 -4.63 9.23
CA MET A 130 -0.25 -5.88 9.36
C MET A 130 0.73 -7.05 9.41
N ASP A 131 0.44 -8.01 10.29
CA ASP A 131 1.07 -9.31 10.29
C ASP A 131 0.27 -10.27 9.40
N TYR A 132 0.79 -10.58 8.23
CA TYR A 132 0.09 -11.47 7.30
C TYR A 132 0.05 -12.94 7.75
N ARG A 133 0.73 -13.30 8.85
CA ARG A 133 0.57 -14.63 9.47
C ARG A 133 -0.83 -14.83 10.01
N GLU A 134 -1.44 -13.79 10.57
CA GLU A 134 -2.81 -13.81 11.07
C GLU A 134 -3.82 -14.00 9.94
N LEU A 135 -3.59 -13.34 8.79
CA LEU A 135 -4.40 -13.52 7.58
C LEU A 135 -4.31 -14.95 7.06
N LEU A 136 -3.10 -15.54 7.01
CA LEU A 136 -2.87 -16.93 6.60
C LEU A 136 -3.52 -17.92 7.58
N GLU A 137 -3.43 -17.65 8.88
CA GLU A 137 -4.07 -18.48 9.90
C GLU A 137 -5.58 -18.50 9.75
N THR A 138 -6.21 -17.33 9.51
CA THR A 138 -7.64 -17.24 9.21
C THR A 138 -7.99 -18.05 7.97
N HIS A 139 -7.22 -17.92 6.90
CA HIS A 139 -7.42 -18.65 5.65
C HIS A 139 -7.41 -20.17 5.85
N GLN A 140 -6.41 -20.66 6.59
CA GLN A 140 -6.26 -22.09 6.87
C GLN A 140 -7.32 -22.63 7.82
N LYS A 141 -7.65 -21.90 8.90
CA LYS A 141 -8.66 -22.31 9.89
C LYS A 141 -10.07 -22.41 9.29
N THR A 142 -10.38 -21.53 8.34
CA THR A 142 -11.72 -21.51 7.72
C THR A 142 -11.81 -22.40 6.47
N GLY A 143 -10.69 -22.99 6.04
CA GLY A 143 -10.62 -23.74 4.79
C GLY A 143 -11.03 -22.88 3.60
N ALA A 144 -10.67 -21.59 3.62
CA ALA A 144 -11.01 -20.65 2.58
C ALA A 144 -10.28 -20.95 1.27
N ASP A 145 -10.94 -20.64 0.16
CA ASP A 145 -10.31 -20.57 -1.16
C ASP A 145 -9.69 -19.20 -1.41
N VAL A 146 -10.35 -18.16 -0.84
CA VAL A 146 -9.92 -16.77 -0.87
C VAL A 146 -10.17 -16.13 0.49
N THR A 147 -9.21 -15.37 1.00
CA THR A 147 -9.41 -14.52 2.20
C THR A 147 -9.15 -13.07 1.86
N ILE A 148 -10.04 -12.19 2.27
CA ILE A 148 -9.98 -10.74 2.03
C ILE A 148 -9.79 -10.04 3.37
N ALA A 149 -8.75 -9.20 3.48
CA ALA A 149 -8.62 -8.34 4.64
C ALA A 149 -9.68 -7.23 4.61
N ALA A 150 -10.37 -7.08 5.72
CA ALA A 150 -11.50 -6.18 5.90
C ALA A 150 -11.28 -5.26 7.10
N ILE A 151 -11.60 -3.99 6.95
CA ILE A 151 -11.56 -3.02 8.03
C ILE A 151 -12.97 -2.49 8.32
N PRO A 152 -13.41 -2.43 9.59
CA PRO A 152 -14.64 -1.74 9.94
C PRO A 152 -14.54 -0.26 9.60
N VAL A 153 -15.54 0.27 8.88
CA VAL A 153 -15.58 1.68 8.47
C VAL A 153 -16.96 2.29 8.72
N THR A 154 -17.00 3.62 8.83
CA THR A 154 -18.25 4.37 8.89
C THR A 154 -18.94 4.38 7.54
N ARG A 155 -20.25 4.66 7.50
CA ARG A 155 -21.02 4.79 6.25
C ARG A 155 -20.47 5.88 5.32
N GLU A 156 -19.95 6.97 5.89
CA GLU A 156 -19.32 8.02 5.10
C GLU A 156 -18.06 7.51 4.39
N ALA A 157 -17.18 6.83 5.12
CA ALA A 157 -15.97 6.24 4.57
C ALA A 157 -16.29 5.11 3.56
N ALA A 158 -17.35 4.34 3.78
CA ALA A 158 -17.80 3.25 2.91
C ALA A 158 -18.03 3.67 1.45
N ARG A 159 -18.40 4.93 1.22
CA ARG A 159 -18.59 5.49 -0.13
C ARG A 159 -17.28 5.55 -0.96
N GLY A 160 -16.12 5.40 -0.31
CA GLY A 160 -14.82 5.36 -0.97
C GLY A 160 -14.30 3.95 -1.29
N PHE A 161 -14.92 2.91 -0.73
CA PHE A 161 -14.40 1.54 -0.74
C PHE A 161 -15.39 0.53 -1.30
N GLY A 162 -14.87 -0.63 -1.66
CA GLY A 162 -15.70 -1.81 -1.86
C GLY A 162 -16.13 -2.35 -0.49
N ILE A 163 -17.43 -2.58 -0.28
CA ILE A 163 -18.00 -3.01 0.99
C ILE A 163 -18.49 -4.44 0.88
N MET A 164 -18.21 -5.23 1.90
CA MET A 164 -18.55 -6.65 1.98
C MET A 164 -19.68 -6.88 2.96
N ARG A 165 -20.56 -7.84 2.62
CA ARG A 165 -21.52 -8.45 3.54
C ARG A 165 -21.03 -9.84 3.92
N VAL A 166 -21.04 -10.14 5.19
CA VAL A 166 -20.62 -11.44 5.72
C VAL A 166 -21.77 -12.14 6.46
N ASP A 167 -21.67 -13.46 6.59
CA ASP A 167 -22.51 -14.23 7.52
C ASP A 167 -21.85 -14.31 8.92
N ASP A 168 -22.51 -15.04 9.83
CA ASP A 168 -22.05 -15.22 11.21
C ASP A 168 -20.66 -15.88 11.29
N SER A 169 -20.28 -16.71 10.32
CA SER A 169 -18.96 -17.37 10.24
C SER A 169 -17.87 -16.47 9.68
N GLY A 170 -18.21 -15.32 9.10
CA GLY A 170 -17.30 -14.42 8.40
C GLY A 170 -17.14 -14.74 6.91
N ARG A 171 -17.96 -15.66 6.38
CA ARG A 171 -17.99 -15.92 4.95
C ARG A 171 -18.61 -14.73 4.22
N VAL A 172 -17.97 -14.29 3.15
CA VAL A 172 -18.44 -13.17 2.34
C VAL A 172 -19.60 -13.63 1.46
N LEU A 173 -20.75 -12.98 1.61
CA LEU A 173 -21.99 -13.29 0.88
C LEU A 173 -22.32 -12.26 -0.20
N GLY A 174 -21.75 -11.06 -0.11
CA GLY A 174 -22.00 -9.98 -1.05
C GLY A 174 -20.89 -8.95 -1.06
N PHE A 175 -20.82 -8.21 -2.16
CA PHE A 175 -19.84 -7.15 -2.36
C PHE A 175 -20.45 -6.03 -3.19
N LEU A 176 -20.25 -4.80 -2.76
CA LEU A 176 -20.71 -3.61 -3.48
C LEU A 176 -19.60 -2.57 -3.54
N GLU A 177 -19.17 -2.24 -4.74
CA GLU A 177 -18.12 -1.23 -4.97
C GLU A 177 -18.70 0.18 -4.82
N LYS A 178 -18.21 0.91 -3.83
CA LYS A 178 -18.50 2.33 -3.59
C LYS A 178 -20.00 2.65 -3.51
N PRO A 179 -20.70 2.13 -2.50
CA PRO A 179 -22.14 2.44 -2.31
C PRO A 179 -22.33 3.96 -2.21
N GLN A 180 -23.36 4.48 -2.89
CA GLN A 180 -23.60 5.93 -2.94
C GLN A 180 -24.68 6.37 -1.95
N THR A 181 -25.54 5.44 -1.52
CA THR A 181 -26.67 5.72 -0.65
C THR A 181 -26.69 4.83 0.58
N ASP A 182 -27.25 5.33 1.68
CA ASP A 182 -27.44 4.55 2.89
C ASP A 182 -28.39 3.36 2.66
N LYS A 183 -29.35 3.51 1.75
CA LYS A 183 -30.25 2.43 1.34
C LYS A 183 -29.50 1.24 0.73
N GLU A 184 -28.54 1.50 -0.15
CA GLU A 184 -27.68 0.45 -0.72
C GLU A 184 -26.87 -0.26 0.37
N ILE A 185 -26.37 0.49 1.37
CA ILE A 185 -25.63 -0.08 2.50
C ILE A 185 -26.56 -0.99 3.31
N ASP A 186 -27.73 -0.48 3.73
CA ASP A 186 -28.67 -1.21 4.58
C ASP A 186 -29.19 -2.49 3.94
N GLU A 187 -29.51 -2.46 2.66
CA GLU A 187 -30.11 -3.59 1.95
C GLU A 187 -29.08 -4.64 1.50
N LEU A 188 -27.86 -4.21 1.14
CA LEU A 188 -26.93 -5.07 0.42
C LEU A 188 -25.68 -5.47 1.20
N VAL A 189 -25.10 -4.58 2.02
CA VAL A 189 -23.74 -4.78 2.54
C VAL A 189 -23.52 -4.38 4.00
N ARG A 190 -24.57 -4.04 4.73
CA ARG A 190 -24.46 -3.73 6.15
C ARG A 190 -23.98 -4.93 6.95
N THR A 191 -23.08 -4.68 7.92
CA THR A 191 -22.65 -5.64 8.94
C THR A 191 -23.18 -5.21 10.30
N ASP A 192 -23.69 -6.14 11.10
CA ASP A 192 -24.14 -5.84 12.46
C ASP A 192 -22.90 -5.44 13.32
N PRO A 193 -22.91 -4.28 13.97
CA PRO A 193 -21.85 -3.89 14.90
C PRO A 193 -21.56 -4.95 15.97
N ALA A 194 -22.60 -5.65 16.47
CA ALA A 194 -22.43 -6.73 17.44
C ALA A 194 -21.58 -7.89 16.90
N TRP A 195 -21.61 -8.15 15.60
CA TRP A 195 -20.77 -9.15 14.94
C TRP A 195 -19.29 -8.75 14.97
N ILE A 196 -18.99 -7.45 14.82
CA ILE A 196 -17.65 -6.88 14.91
C ILE A 196 -17.16 -6.97 16.36
N ASP A 197 -17.98 -6.51 17.33
CA ASP A 197 -17.66 -6.50 18.75
C ASP A 197 -17.39 -7.93 19.29
N ALA A 198 -18.15 -8.92 18.84
CA ALA A 198 -17.97 -10.33 19.21
C ALA A 198 -16.60 -10.92 18.76
N ARG A 199 -15.90 -10.24 17.86
CA ARG A 199 -14.53 -10.62 17.38
C ARG A 199 -13.42 -9.82 18.03
N GLY A 200 -13.73 -9.11 19.13
CA GLY A 200 -12.75 -8.37 19.94
C GLY A 200 -12.37 -7.00 19.37
N ILE A 201 -13.11 -6.51 18.38
CA ILE A 201 -12.90 -5.20 17.75
C ILE A 201 -14.05 -4.27 18.14
N GLU A 202 -13.75 -3.15 18.80
CA GLU A 202 -14.77 -2.15 19.09
C GLU A 202 -15.33 -1.55 17.79
N SER A 203 -16.61 -1.81 17.51
CA SER A 203 -17.25 -1.29 16.30
C SER A 203 -17.32 0.23 16.25
N LYS A 204 -17.51 0.90 17.38
CA LYS A 204 -17.59 2.39 17.50
C LYS A 204 -18.57 3.01 16.49
N GLY A 205 -19.68 2.34 16.25
CA GLY A 205 -20.68 2.77 15.28
C GLY A 205 -20.33 2.52 13.81
N ARG A 206 -19.24 1.82 13.52
CA ARG A 206 -18.88 1.34 12.19
C ARG A 206 -19.71 0.10 11.88
N ASP A 207 -20.52 0.15 10.84
CA ASP A 207 -21.43 -0.93 10.43
C ASP A 207 -21.19 -1.40 8.98
N CYS A 208 -20.00 -1.13 8.46
CA CYS A 208 -19.56 -1.55 7.13
C CYS A 208 -18.20 -2.21 7.19
N LEU A 209 -17.93 -3.21 6.37
CA LEU A 209 -16.63 -3.85 6.21
C LEU A 209 -16.00 -3.43 4.88
N GLY A 210 -15.02 -2.55 4.95
CA GLY A 210 -14.26 -2.05 3.80
C GLY A 210 -13.21 -3.04 3.34
N ASN A 211 -13.12 -3.27 2.02
CA ASN A 211 -12.08 -4.05 1.39
C ASN A 211 -10.75 -3.26 1.41
N MET A 212 -9.73 -3.84 2.02
CA MET A 212 -8.41 -3.22 2.13
C MET A 212 -7.52 -3.40 0.89
N GLY A 213 -7.95 -4.16 -0.12
CA GLY A 213 -7.09 -4.47 -1.27
C GLY A 213 -5.97 -5.47 -0.95
N ILE A 214 -6.17 -6.30 0.06
CA ILE A 214 -5.25 -7.33 0.54
C ILE A 214 -5.96 -8.67 0.45
N TYR A 215 -5.42 -9.60 -0.33
CA TYR A 215 -6.08 -10.85 -0.67
C TYR A 215 -5.13 -12.04 -0.57
N LEU A 216 -5.58 -13.12 0.03
CA LEU A 216 -4.87 -14.39 0.05
C LEU A 216 -5.67 -15.43 -0.72
N PHE A 217 -5.06 -16.06 -1.70
CA PHE A 217 -5.65 -17.09 -2.56
C PHE A 217 -4.94 -18.42 -2.41
N ASN A 218 -5.68 -19.51 -2.44
CA ASN A 218 -5.11 -20.80 -2.81
C ASN A 218 -4.53 -20.72 -4.22
N ARG A 219 -3.36 -21.33 -4.44
CA ARG A 219 -2.65 -21.28 -5.74
C ARG A 219 -3.55 -21.66 -6.92
N ASP A 220 -4.17 -22.82 -6.84
CA ASP A 220 -4.94 -23.37 -7.98
C ASP A 220 -6.20 -22.54 -8.24
N VAL A 221 -6.80 -21.97 -7.18
CA VAL A 221 -7.96 -21.07 -7.29
C VAL A 221 -7.61 -19.80 -8.04
N LEU A 222 -6.49 -19.12 -7.68
CA LEU A 222 -6.06 -17.92 -8.39
C LEU A 222 -5.77 -18.19 -9.86
N ILE A 223 -5.00 -19.25 -10.13
CA ILE A 223 -4.63 -19.63 -11.51
C ILE A 223 -5.89 -19.92 -12.32
N ASP A 224 -6.81 -20.72 -11.78
CA ASP A 224 -8.05 -21.08 -12.46
C ASP A 224 -8.93 -19.86 -12.75
N LEU A 225 -9.13 -18.97 -11.79
CA LEU A 225 -9.91 -17.74 -11.96
C LEU A 225 -9.33 -16.86 -13.07
N LEU A 226 -8.00 -16.69 -13.10
CA LEU A 226 -7.36 -15.83 -14.08
C LEU A 226 -7.22 -16.47 -15.48
N MET A 227 -7.11 -17.79 -15.55
CA MET A 227 -6.99 -18.49 -16.84
C MET A 227 -8.34 -18.75 -17.53
N LYS A 228 -9.41 -18.89 -16.75
CA LYS A 228 -10.76 -19.18 -17.26
C LYS A 228 -11.60 -17.93 -17.53
N SER A 229 -11.04 -16.74 -17.30
CA SER A 229 -11.74 -15.47 -17.47
C SER A 229 -10.86 -14.40 -18.08
N ASP A 230 -11.49 -13.38 -18.66
CA ASP A 230 -10.83 -12.17 -19.16
C ASP A 230 -10.96 -11.00 -18.17
N TYR A 231 -11.19 -11.29 -16.89
CA TYR A 231 -11.35 -10.28 -15.84
C TYR A 231 -10.12 -9.38 -15.75
N GLN A 232 -10.37 -8.08 -15.66
CA GLN A 232 -9.33 -7.07 -15.61
C GLN A 232 -9.04 -6.59 -14.19
N ASP A 233 -10.06 -6.59 -13.32
CA ASP A 233 -9.96 -6.02 -11.98
C ASP A 233 -10.40 -7.00 -10.88
N PHE A 234 -9.60 -7.09 -9.80
CA PHE A 234 -9.95 -7.95 -8.68
C PHE A 234 -11.24 -7.52 -7.99
N GLY A 235 -11.39 -6.24 -7.66
CA GLY A 235 -12.53 -5.74 -6.89
C GLY A 235 -13.83 -5.79 -7.66
N LYS A 236 -13.81 -5.43 -8.95
CA LYS A 236 -15.02 -5.29 -9.76
C LYS A 236 -15.49 -6.59 -10.40
N GLU A 237 -14.58 -7.52 -10.68
CA GLU A 237 -14.89 -8.70 -11.50
C GLU A 237 -14.53 -10.00 -10.79
N VAL A 238 -13.28 -10.16 -10.32
CA VAL A 238 -12.82 -11.41 -9.72
C VAL A 238 -13.58 -11.72 -8.42
N PHE A 239 -13.73 -10.76 -7.50
CA PHE A 239 -14.39 -11.01 -6.22
C PHE A 239 -15.89 -11.27 -6.34
N PRO A 240 -16.69 -10.46 -7.04
CA PRO A 240 -18.10 -10.76 -7.22
C PRO A 240 -18.36 -12.18 -7.78
N MET A 241 -17.43 -12.66 -8.63
CA MET A 241 -17.53 -14.02 -9.16
C MET A 241 -17.03 -15.07 -8.15
N SER A 242 -15.93 -14.80 -7.46
CA SER A 242 -15.38 -15.71 -6.45
C SER A 242 -16.38 -15.99 -5.32
N ILE A 243 -17.09 -14.97 -4.85
CA ILE A 243 -18.13 -15.11 -3.80
C ILE A 243 -19.20 -16.14 -4.17
N ARG A 244 -19.52 -16.28 -5.47
CA ARG A 244 -20.56 -17.21 -5.96
C ARG A 244 -20.05 -18.63 -6.12
N THR A 245 -18.77 -18.84 -6.34
CA THR A 245 -18.20 -20.11 -6.78
C THR A 245 -17.22 -20.74 -5.78
N HIS A 246 -16.72 -19.96 -4.83
CA HIS A 246 -15.68 -20.36 -3.89
C HIS A 246 -16.04 -19.99 -2.45
N ASN A 247 -15.28 -20.56 -1.50
CA ASN A 247 -15.34 -20.17 -0.09
C ASN A 247 -14.50 -18.91 0.12
N VAL A 248 -15.15 -17.74 0.15
CA VAL A 248 -14.49 -16.46 0.40
C VAL A 248 -14.72 -16.03 1.84
N GLN A 249 -13.66 -15.79 2.59
CA GLN A 249 -13.69 -15.40 4.01
C GLN A 249 -13.17 -13.98 4.22
N ALA A 250 -13.75 -13.25 5.15
CA ALA A 250 -13.25 -11.97 5.61
C ALA A 250 -12.29 -12.18 6.79
N HIS A 251 -11.13 -11.56 6.74
CA HIS A 251 -10.21 -11.41 7.87
C HIS A 251 -10.33 -9.98 8.40
N LEU A 252 -10.78 -9.82 9.64
CA LEU A 252 -10.92 -8.49 10.25
C LEU A 252 -9.58 -7.94 10.68
N PHE A 253 -9.34 -6.69 10.34
CA PHE A 253 -8.21 -5.88 10.77
C PHE A 253 -8.69 -4.67 11.58
N ASP A 254 -8.05 -4.40 12.72
CA ASP A 254 -8.35 -3.25 13.60
C ASP A 254 -7.10 -2.41 13.87
N GLY A 255 -6.34 -2.13 12.85
CA GLY A 255 -5.19 -1.24 12.91
C GLY A 255 -5.42 0.05 12.12
N TYR A 256 -4.45 0.94 12.19
CA TYR A 256 -4.42 2.09 11.28
C TYR A 256 -4.25 1.63 9.84
N TRP A 257 -5.12 2.09 8.97
CA TRP A 257 -5.05 1.86 7.54
C TRP A 257 -5.55 3.09 6.78
N GLU A 258 -4.77 3.54 5.80
CA GLU A 258 -5.10 4.71 4.97
C GLU A 258 -4.77 4.43 3.50
N ASP A 259 -5.74 4.67 2.60
CA ASP A 259 -5.52 4.72 1.15
C ASP A 259 -4.95 6.08 0.78
N ILE A 260 -3.65 6.12 0.52
CA ILE A 260 -2.96 7.33 0.08
C ILE A 260 -3.25 7.58 -1.41
N GLY A 261 -4.51 7.86 -1.73
CA GLY A 261 -5.00 7.96 -3.11
C GLY A 261 -4.98 9.35 -3.71
N THR A 262 -4.93 10.42 -2.89
CA THR A 262 -4.98 11.82 -3.31
C THR A 262 -3.86 12.63 -2.67
N VAL A 263 -3.56 13.82 -3.22
CA VAL A 263 -2.57 14.75 -2.62
C VAL A 263 -3.00 15.12 -1.20
N ARG A 264 -4.30 15.28 -0.97
CA ARG A 264 -4.84 15.62 0.36
C ARG A 264 -4.63 14.48 1.35
N SER A 265 -5.06 13.25 1.05
CA SER A 265 -4.86 12.11 1.95
C SER A 265 -3.38 11.81 2.18
N PHE A 266 -2.54 11.98 1.13
CA PHE A 266 -1.09 11.88 1.28
C PHE A 266 -0.54 12.92 2.26
N TYR A 267 -0.96 14.19 2.14
CA TYR A 267 -0.51 15.26 3.01
C TYR A 267 -0.98 15.05 4.46
N GLU A 268 -2.25 14.75 4.66
CA GLU A 268 -2.85 14.49 5.97
C GLU A 268 -2.17 13.31 6.67
N ALA A 269 -1.97 12.18 5.99
CA ALA A 269 -1.27 11.01 6.52
C ALA A 269 0.19 11.33 6.94
N ASN A 270 0.90 12.17 6.16
CA ASN A 270 2.24 12.62 6.55
C ASN A 270 2.21 13.52 7.80
N LEU A 271 1.25 14.43 7.91
CA LEU A 271 1.14 15.32 9.09
C LEU A 271 0.73 14.57 10.35
N GLU A 272 -0.10 13.54 10.24
CA GLU A 272 -0.44 12.68 11.38
C GLU A 272 0.80 12.06 12.02
N LEU A 273 1.84 11.74 11.24
CA LEU A 273 3.10 11.23 11.76
C LEU A 273 3.90 12.23 12.61
N THR A 274 3.54 13.51 12.61
CA THR A 274 4.18 14.55 13.45
C THR A 274 3.62 14.59 14.85
N ARG A 275 2.50 13.91 15.10
CA ARG A 275 1.79 13.97 16.39
C ARG A 275 2.44 13.04 17.40
N PRO A 276 2.47 13.40 18.69
CA PRO A 276 2.95 12.51 19.76
C PRO A 276 2.14 11.21 19.86
N ASP A 277 0.84 11.29 19.55
CA ASP A 277 -0.13 10.20 19.55
C ASP A 277 -0.41 9.67 18.14
N ALA A 278 0.58 9.74 17.24
CA ALA A 278 0.43 9.32 15.84
C ALA A 278 -0.19 7.91 15.75
N PRO A 279 -1.25 7.73 14.92
CA PRO A 279 -1.93 6.44 14.81
C PRO A 279 -1.05 5.39 14.13
N PHE A 280 -0.12 5.82 13.28
CA PHE A 280 0.92 4.99 12.71
C PHE A 280 2.30 5.44 13.22
N LYS A 281 3.05 4.50 13.83
CA LYS A 281 4.39 4.78 14.36
C LYS A 281 5.45 4.17 13.44
N LEU A 282 6.32 5.00 12.89
CA LEU A 282 7.46 4.54 12.07
C LEU A 282 8.51 3.83 12.93
N GLU A 283 8.69 4.26 14.18
CA GLU A 283 9.61 3.71 15.18
C GLU A 283 9.04 2.48 15.91
N ASN A 284 8.73 1.42 15.19
CA ASN A 284 8.34 0.14 15.76
C ASN A 284 9.51 -0.85 15.62
N GLN A 285 10.06 -1.31 16.75
CA GLN A 285 11.22 -2.19 16.75
C GLN A 285 10.87 -3.65 16.39
N GLU A 286 9.66 -4.10 16.69
CA GLU A 286 9.21 -5.46 16.41
C GLU A 286 8.83 -5.64 14.92
N ALA A 287 8.31 -4.58 14.30
CA ALA A 287 7.91 -4.57 12.90
C ALA A 287 8.38 -3.27 12.22
N PRO A 288 9.70 -3.09 12.00
CA PRO A 288 10.26 -1.88 11.40
C PRO A 288 9.84 -1.72 9.95
N VAL A 289 9.78 -0.48 9.49
CA VAL A 289 9.65 -0.18 8.06
C VAL A 289 11.05 -0.08 7.46
N PHE A 290 11.41 -1.04 6.62
CA PHE A 290 12.69 -1.08 5.92
C PHE A 290 12.67 -0.10 4.74
N THR A 291 13.74 0.69 4.60
CA THR A 291 13.91 1.61 3.47
C THR A 291 15.39 1.76 3.12
N HIS A 292 15.68 2.48 2.04
CA HIS A 292 17.05 2.71 1.58
C HIS A 292 17.85 3.54 2.58
N ALA A 293 18.93 2.98 3.10
CA ALA A 293 19.92 3.68 3.93
C ALA A 293 20.79 4.60 3.04
N ARG A 294 20.51 5.91 3.04
CA ARG A 294 21.14 6.86 2.09
C ARG A 294 22.45 7.46 2.57
N PHE A 295 22.92 7.14 3.77
CA PHE A 295 24.17 7.69 4.35
C PHE A 295 24.28 9.22 4.20
N LEU A 296 23.18 9.94 4.45
CA LEU A 296 23.14 11.39 4.38
C LEU A 296 23.66 12.02 5.68
N PRO A 297 24.25 13.24 5.60
CA PRO A 297 24.59 13.98 6.81
C PRO A 297 23.29 14.40 7.55
N PRO A 298 23.39 14.69 8.86
CA PRO A 298 22.29 15.30 9.57
C PRO A 298 21.84 16.60 8.91
N THR A 299 20.54 16.89 9.03
CA THR A 299 20.01 18.19 8.63
C THR A 299 20.60 19.30 9.49
N ARG A 300 21.04 20.40 8.86
CA ARG A 300 21.56 21.59 9.54
C ARG A 300 20.49 22.66 9.68
N LEU A 301 20.28 23.11 10.90
CA LEU A 301 19.30 24.13 11.29
C LEU A 301 20.07 25.26 12.01
N ASP A 302 19.76 26.51 11.68
CA ASP A 302 20.33 27.67 12.34
C ASP A 302 19.21 28.72 12.59
N GLY A 303 18.82 28.91 13.85
CA GLY A 303 17.75 29.85 14.23
C GLY A 303 16.41 29.60 13.50
N VAL A 304 16.08 28.34 13.23
CA VAL A 304 14.89 27.91 12.47
C VAL A 304 13.72 27.63 13.42
N HIS A 305 12.54 28.14 13.08
CA HIS A 305 11.29 27.75 13.77
C HIS A 305 10.60 26.61 13.01
N VAL A 306 10.39 25.47 13.70
CA VAL A 306 9.72 24.30 13.12
C VAL A 306 8.53 23.91 13.99
N LYS A 307 7.35 23.73 13.37
CA LYS A 307 6.13 23.29 14.05
C LYS A 307 5.36 22.28 13.20
N SER A 308 4.94 21.16 13.81
CA SER A 308 4.12 20.13 13.17
C SER A 308 4.63 19.75 11.77
N SER A 309 5.92 19.46 11.63
CA SER A 309 6.58 19.23 10.34
C SER A 309 7.55 18.07 10.40
N LEU A 310 7.76 17.40 9.27
CA LEU A 310 8.78 16.37 9.09
C LEU A 310 9.91 16.91 8.21
N ILE A 311 11.15 16.79 8.67
CA ILE A 311 12.33 17.22 7.93
C ILE A 311 13.28 16.04 7.80
N SER A 312 13.61 15.68 6.56
CA SER A 312 14.47 14.54 6.24
C SER A 312 15.94 14.88 6.33
N ASP A 313 16.78 13.83 6.28
CA ASP A 313 18.23 13.93 6.35
C ASP A 313 18.83 14.74 5.19
N GLY A 314 19.98 15.37 5.43
CA GLY A 314 20.78 16.05 4.43
C GLY A 314 20.28 17.43 4.02
N CYS A 315 19.31 17.99 4.71
CA CYS A 315 18.81 19.34 4.42
C CYS A 315 19.74 20.43 5.00
N VAL A 316 19.70 21.61 4.39
CA VAL A 316 20.34 22.83 4.88
C VAL A 316 19.30 23.91 4.95
N ILE A 317 18.98 24.38 6.16
CA ILE A 317 17.92 25.36 6.38
C ILE A 317 18.54 26.60 6.99
N GLY A 318 18.38 27.72 6.29
CA GLY A 318 18.98 29.00 6.64
C GLY A 318 18.34 29.66 7.84
N GLU A 319 19.10 30.57 8.45
CA GLU A 319 18.75 31.37 9.62
C GLU A 319 17.39 32.08 9.45
N GLY A 320 16.59 32.07 10.48
CA GLY A 320 15.30 32.75 10.53
C GLY A 320 14.19 32.11 9.69
N ALA A 321 14.44 30.93 9.08
CA ALA A 321 13.41 30.21 8.36
C ALA A 321 12.28 29.70 9.30
N VAL A 322 11.04 29.68 8.78
CA VAL A 322 9.86 29.21 9.51
C VAL A 322 9.20 28.10 8.69
N ILE A 323 9.06 26.91 9.27
CA ILE A 323 8.47 25.73 8.62
C ILE A 323 7.33 25.21 9.49
N GLU A 324 6.10 25.27 8.98
CA GLU A 324 4.90 24.87 9.72
C GLU A 324 4.03 23.92 8.87
N ASN A 325 3.50 22.87 9.52
CA ASN A 325 2.59 21.91 8.88
C ASN A 325 3.13 21.42 7.53
N SER A 326 4.41 21.05 7.46
CA SER A 326 5.06 20.79 6.17
C SER A 326 5.95 19.55 6.22
N VAL A 327 6.13 18.94 5.05
CA VAL A 327 7.04 17.81 4.86
C VAL A 327 8.20 18.26 3.96
N VAL A 328 9.43 18.10 4.47
CA VAL A 328 10.65 18.48 3.75
C VAL A 328 11.45 17.21 3.45
N GLY A 329 11.54 16.84 2.18
CA GLY A 329 12.27 15.69 1.69
C GLY A 329 13.79 15.87 1.74
N HIS A 330 14.51 14.81 1.41
CA HIS A 330 15.98 14.77 1.47
C HIS A 330 16.65 15.88 0.66
N ARG A 331 17.77 16.40 1.17
CA ARG A 331 18.71 17.31 0.48
C ARG A 331 18.12 18.67 0.10
N CYS A 332 16.99 19.04 0.69
CA CYS A 332 16.45 20.38 0.45
C CYS A 332 17.39 21.46 0.96
N LYS A 333 17.58 22.52 0.16
CA LYS A 333 18.24 23.75 0.56
C LYS A 333 17.20 24.85 0.69
N ILE A 334 17.01 25.36 1.91
CA ILE A 334 16.03 26.42 2.22
C ILE A 334 16.83 27.65 2.65
N GLY A 335 16.57 28.79 2.00
CA GLY A 335 17.27 30.04 2.25
C GLY A 335 16.94 30.69 3.60
N LYS A 336 17.66 31.77 3.92
CA LYS A 336 17.40 32.58 5.13
C LYS A 336 16.03 33.27 5.06
N ASN A 337 15.35 33.35 6.21
CA ASN A 337 14.06 34.04 6.37
C ASN A 337 12.92 33.50 5.48
N VAL A 338 13.09 32.30 4.90
CA VAL A 338 12.06 31.65 4.08
C VAL A 338 10.93 31.16 4.99
N ARG A 339 9.69 31.39 4.58
CA ARG A 339 8.50 30.83 5.26
C ARG A 339 7.84 29.75 4.40
N ILE A 340 7.70 28.55 4.98
CA ILE A 340 7.05 27.39 4.36
C ILE A 340 5.92 26.94 5.28
N SER A 341 4.70 26.88 4.76
CA SER A 341 3.55 26.42 5.51
C SER A 341 2.63 25.56 4.64
N ASN A 342 2.01 24.52 5.25
CA ASN A 342 1.05 23.63 4.61
C ASN A 342 1.55 23.07 3.27
N SER A 343 2.82 22.63 3.24
CA SER A 343 3.54 22.33 1.99
C SER A 343 4.23 20.98 2.03
N ILE A 344 4.45 20.40 0.84
CA ILE A 344 5.26 19.20 0.63
C ILE A 344 6.40 19.56 -0.30
N LEU A 345 7.64 19.45 0.19
CA LEU A 345 8.86 19.57 -0.58
C LEU A 345 9.41 18.16 -0.80
N MET A 346 9.43 17.70 -2.05
CA MET A 346 9.76 16.31 -2.39
C MET A 346 11.22 15.93 -2.16
N GLY A 347 12.12 16.90 -2.10
CA GLY A 347 13.55 16.67 -2.05
C GLY A 347 14.13 16.16 -3.37
N ALA A 348 15.42 15.84 -3.37
CA ALA A 348 16.15 15.39 -4.55
C ALA A 348 16.97 14.12 -4.28
N ASP A 349 17.24 13.35 -5.34
CA ASP A 349 18.07 12.14 -5.27
C ASP A 349 19.58 12.49 -5.20
N PHE A 350 19.96 13.74 -5.50
CA PHE A 350 21.33 14.29 -5.44
C PHE A 350 21.29 15.76 -4.97
N TYR A 351 22.45 16.28 -4.53
CA TYR A 351 22.57 17.71 -4.23
C TYR A 351 22.66 18.51 -5.53
N GLN A 352 21.78 19.45 -5.72
CA GLN A 352 21.81 20.35 -6.87
C GLN A 352 22.97 21.34 -6.76
N SER A 353 23.65 21.62 -7.88
CA SER A 353 24.67 22.67 -7.99
C SER A 353 24.03 24.06 -7.91
N ALA A 354 24.86 25.10 -7.74
CA ALA A 354 24.37 26.48 -7.77
C ALA A 354 23.82 26.89 -9.16
N GLU A 355 24.34 26.30 -10.22
CA GLU A 355 23.91 26.52 -11.60
C GLU A 355 22.52 25.90 -11.85
N GLU A 356 22.31 24.65 -11.42
CA GLU A 356 21.02 23.94 -11.52
C GLU A 356 19.91 24.58 -10.66
N LEU A 357 20.26 25.36 -9.65
CA LEU A 357 19.30 26.10 -8.81
C LEU A 357 18.96 27.49 -9.39
N ALA A 358 19.71 27.97 -10.39
CA ALA A 358 19.50 29.26 -11.03
C ALA A 358 18.60 29.17 -12.27
N GLU A 359 18.38 27.97 -12.81
CA GLU A 359 17.40 27.66 -13.87
C GLU A 359 16.00 27.43 -13.29
#